data_35a857b51ccff7ff797b491728104651
#
_entry.id   35a857b51ccff7ff797b491728104651
#
_cell.length_a   1.000
_cell.length_b   1.000
_cell.length_c   1.000
_cell.angle_alpha   90.00
_cell.angle_beta   90.00
_cell.angle_gamma   90.00
#
_symmetry.space_group_name_H-M   'P 1'
#
loop_
_entity.id
_entity.type
_entity.pdbx_description
1 polymer ?
#
loop_
_entity_poly.entity_id
_entity_poly.type
_entity_poly.pdbx_seq_one_letter_code
_entity_poly.pdbx_strand_id
1 'polypeptide(L)'
;MDNPRLALQNKALENPESCRIRHSECCKTCKITHFDFLESCKITQCLQCFLCKILRLEELYLSLHFVNHHHTLIMITSKKEKTIIVDKRILEEIITDQQEELEAKRNETLCYREEEKLIDLSSPQAQVVIGVRRSGKSTLCFQALESAGVKYAYVDFDDERLESIGISQLNDILEVLYKKYGDFNYLFLDEIQNVEGWHLFVNRMLRKKMHVVITGSNAKLLSSELATHLSGRTKEIHLYPFSYAEYCVMREIDTKTRTTKAEAFRRAAFDEYMKEGGFPEMLSISDKRTYIIDLVRNILKRDIEERYKISYKTAFEQLAHHLLNLSPTQIVHTDLANIFHVKSEHTIKNYISYLRNAFVLIGINKYAPKSKVRVTQEKIYAVDVAMMNQRENAFAGENLGWRLETIVLIQLLRKCKQNGWDLYYLKDRSGECDFIVCNGKTVLQAIQVSYNISSEATYKREINGLLLACRQTKCENLLLLTDYEYKDVEKDGHRISIRPVYDWSINNS
;
A
#
# COMPACT_ATOMS: atom_id res chain seq x y z
N MET A 1 -17.55 29.83 59.73
CA MET A 1 -16.70 30.95 59.25
C MET A 1 -16.25 30.60 57.83
N ASP A 2 -17.04 31.06 56.90
CA ASP A 2 -16.87 30.79 55.46
C ASP A 2 -15.68 31.57 54.89
N ASN A 3 -14.83 30.92 54.23
CA ASN A 3 -13.63 31.50 53.62
C ASN A 3 -13.97 32.06 52.23
N PRO A 4 -13.99 33.37 52.04
CA PRO A 4 -14.42 34.01 50.79
C PRO A 4 -13.50 33.73 49.61
N ARG A 5 -12.35 33.07 49.80
CA ARG A 5 -11.42 32.69 48.72
C ARG A 5 -11.85 31.47 47.92
N LEU A 6 -12.60 30.52 48.51
CA LEU A 6 -13.10 29.34 47.79
C LEU A 6 -14.30 29.70 46.87
N ALA A 7 -15.12 30.64 47.24
CA ALA A 7 -16.28 31.06 46.43
C ALA A 7 -15.88 31.79 45.15
N LEU A 8 -14.71 32.44 45.13
CA LEU A 8 -14.17 33.12 43.94
C LEU A 8 -13.48 32.14 42.94
N GLN A 9 -12.96 31.01 43.43
CA GLN A 9 -12.37 29.98 42.57
C GLN A 9 -13.44 29.22 41.76
N ASN A 10 -14.59 28.93 42.39
CA ASN A 10 -15.65 28.18 41.69
C ASN A 10 -16.41 29.05 40.66
N LYS A 11 -16.52 30.36 40.89
CA LYS A 11 -17.17 31.28 39.92
C LYS A 11 -16.33 31.57 38.68
N ALA A 12 -15.00 31.40 38.76
CA ALA A 12 -14.12 31.65 37.60
C ALA A 12 -14.11 30.46 36.59
N LEU A 13 -14.59 29.31 37.01
CA LEU A 13 -14.64 28.07 36.16
C LEU A 13 -15.95 27.97 35.36
N GLU A 14 -17.00 28.68 35.77
CA GLU A 14 -18.34 28.53 35.17
C GLU A 14 -18.68 29.52 34.04
N ASN A 15 -17.88 30.57 33.79
CA ASN A 15 -18.20 31.52 32.73
C ASN A 15 -16.97 32.10 32.00
N PRO A 16 -16.70 31.66 30.75
CA PRO A 16 -15.56 32.12 29.98
C PRO A 16 -15.55 33.60 29.59
N GLU A 17 -16.70 34.24 29.55
CA GLU A 17 -16.81 35.67 29.17
C GLU A 17 -16.34 36.61 30.29
N SER A 18 -16.49 36.22 31.55
CA SER A 18 -16.00 37.02 32.67
C SER A 18 -14.47 37.14 32.72
N CYS A 19 -13.78 36.22 32.08
CA CYS A 19 -12.32 36.20 31.97
C CYS A 19 -11.81 37.23 30.93
N ARG A 20 -12.60 37.56 29.90
CA ARG A 20 -12.21 38.51 28.84
C ARG A 20 -12.16 39.98 29.31
N ILE A 21 -13.09 40.38 30.16
CA ILE A 21 -13.19 41.78 30.64
C ILE A 21 -12.03 42.11 31.58
N ARG A 22 -11.60 41.18 32.41
CA ARG A 22 -10.48 41.42 33.36
C ARG A 22 -9.10 41.38 32.71
N HIS A 23 -8.98 40.79 31.54
CA HIS A 23 -7.70 40.71 30.80
C HIS A 23 -7.25 42.05 30.24
N SER A 24 -8.19 42.93 29.88
CA SER A 24 -7.88 44.27 29.36
C SER A 24 -7.36 45.25 30.44
N GLU A 25 -7.78 45.06 31.69
CA GLU A 25 -7.34 45.91 32.82
C GLU A 25 -6.00 45.45 33.40
N CYS A 26 -5.73 44.18 33.45
CA CYS A 26 -4.48 43.64 33.99
C CYS A 26 -3.25 43.98 33.12
N CYS A 27 -3.40 44.02 31.79
CA CYS A 27 -2.30 44.35 30.88
C CYS A 27 -1.94 45.83 30.80
N LYS A 28 -2.80 46.73 31.27
CA LYS A 28 -2.54 48.20 31.24
C LYS A 28 -1.70 48.69 32.41
N THR A 29 -1.57 47.93 33.48
CA THR A 29 -0.91 48.34 34.73
C THR A 29 0.45 47.76 35.01
N CYS A 30 0.92 46.79 34.24
CA CYS A 30 2.24 46.15 34.44
C CYS A 30 3.33 46.77 33.55
N LYS A 31 4.01 47.81 34.05
CA LYS A 31 5.35 48.21 33.58
C LYS A 31 6.36 47.51 34.49
N ILE A 32 6.83 46.33 34.11
CA ILE A 32 7.86 45.62 34.86
C ILE A 32 8.91 45.09 33.87
N THR A 33 10.19 45.40 34.12
CA THR A 33 11.34 44.91 33.41
C THR A 33 11.74 43.53 33.93
N HIS A 34 12.44 42.78 33.13
CA HIS A 34 12.65 41.31 33.19
C HIS A 34 13.33 40.76 34.47
N PHE A 35 13.77 41.55 35.43
CA PHE A 35 14.62 41.10 36.55
C PHE A 35 13.95 41.06 37.94
N ASP A 36 12.78 41.72 38.14
CA ASP A 36 12.16 41.81 39.49
C ASP A 36 11.02 40.83 39.72
N PHE A 37 11.03 39.70 38.99
CA PHE A 37 9.85 38.86 38.81
C PHE A 37 9.65 37.77 39.87
N LEU A 38 10.52 37.62 40.85
CA LEU A 38 10.51 36.40 41.71
C LEU A 38 9.95 36.55 43.13
N GLU A 39 9.55 37.76 43.61
CA GLU A 39 9.22 37.92 45.05
C GLU A 39 7.84 38.44 45.40
N SER A 40 6.86 38.61 44.51
CA SER A 40 5.55 39.17 44.91
C SER A 40 4.33 38.35 44.42
N CYS A 41 3.26 38.41 45.23
CA CYS A 41 1.96 37.73 45.07
C CYS A 41 1.25 37.96 43.71
N LYS A 42 1.75 38.86 42.83
CA LYS A 42 1.24 39.13 41.48
C LYS A 42 1.64 38.09 40.44
N ILE A 43 2.66 37.28 40.74
CA ILE A 43 3.17 36.23 39.86
C ILE A 43 2.14 35.12 39.65
N THR A 44 1.38 34.78 40.70
CA THR A 44 0.38 33.70 40.64
C THR A 44 -0.75 34.01 39.65
N GLN A 45 -1.18 35.29 39.58
CA GLN A 45 -2.21 35.70 38.62
C GLN A 45 -1.70 35.76 37.19
N CYS A 46 -0.45 36.14 36.97
CA CYS A 46 0.17 36.19 35.65
C CYS A 46 0.49 34.77 35.09
N LEU A 47 0.91 33.84 35.96
CA LEU A 47 1.09 32.43 35.62
C LEU A 47 -0.23 31.72 35.28
N GLN A 48 -1.34 32.09 35.97
CA GLN A 48 -2.66 31.57 35.63
C GLN A 48 -3.14 32.06 34.26
N CYS A 49 -2.88 33.33 33.90
CA CYS A 49 -3.17 33.85 32.55
C CYS A 49 -2.27 33.23 31.47
N PHE A 50 -1.02 32.91 31.77
CA PHE A 50 -0.10 32.23 30.85
C PHE A 50 -0.49 30.78 30.64
N LEU A 51 -0.88 30.09 31.71
CA LEU A 51 -1.42 28.71 31.66
C LEU A 51 -2.74 28.63 30.87
N CYS A 52 -3.66 29.60 31.05
CA CYS A 52 -4.88 29.67 30.21
C CYS A 52 -4.61 29.92 28.74
N LYS A 53 -3.52 30.59 28.37
CA LYS A 53 -3.11 30.74 26.96
C LYS A 53 -2.51 29.46 26.37
N ILE A 54 -1.71 28.72 27.14
CA ILE A 54 -1.13 27.43 26.72
C ILE A 54 -2.24 26.38 26.57
N LEU A 55 -3.20 26.33 27.49
CA LEU A 55 -4.35 25.42 27.46
C LEU A 55 -5.33 25.66 26.29
N ARG A 56 -5.31 26.87 25.69
CA ARG A 56 -6.16 27.17 24.52
C ARG A 56 -5.53 26.83 23.17
N LEU A 57 -4.23 26.57 23.14
CA LEU A 57 -3.54 26.32 21.88
C LEU A 57 -3.44 24.83 21.51
N GLU A 58 -3.71 23.94 22.46
CA GLU A 58 -3.73 22.51 22.22
C GLU A 58 -4.82 21.84 23.07
N GLU A 59 -5.58 20.91 22.53
CA GLU A 59 -6.49 19.99 23.25
C GLU A 59 -5.65 19.04 24.14
N LEU A 60 -5.14 19.56 25.27
CA LEU A 60 -4.33 18.80 26.22
C LEU A 60 -5.03 18.74 27.56
N TYR A 61 -5.33 17.54 28.04
CA TYR A 61 -5.71 17.30 29.44
C TYR A 61 -4.52 17.53 30.36
N LEU A 62 -4.56 18.59 31.17
CA LEU A 62 -3.60 18.85 32.24
C LEU A 62 -4.17 18.37 33.57
N SER A 63 -3.50 17.43 34.24
CA SER A 63 -3.73 17.11 35.63
C SER A 63 -2.69 17.83 36.52
N LEU A 64 -3.15 18.75 37.37
CA LEU A 64 -2.31 19.43 38.37
C LEU A 64 -2.32 18.63 39.66
N HIS A 65 -1.15 18.08 40.06
CA HIS A 65 -0.95 17.49 41.39
C HIS A 65 -0.19 18.47 42.27
N PHE A 66 -0.81 18.91 43.36
CA PHE A 66 -0.14 19.65 44.43
C PHE A 66 0.46 18.69 45.44
N VAL A 67 1.77 18.73 45.61
CA VAL A 67 2.45 18.05 46.72
C VAL A 67 2.81 19.09 47.76
N ASN A 68 2.26 18.91 48.99
CA ASN A 68 2.58 19.76 50.16
C ASN A 68 4.04 19.53 50.56
N HIS A 69 4.81 20.53 50.52
CA HIS A 69 6.10 20.97 51.04
C HIS A 69 7.11 21.39 49.96
N HIS A 70 7.38 22.67 49.98
CA HIS A 70 8.24 23.46 49.09
C HIS A 70 7.65 23.76 47.70
N HIS A 71 7.55 25.04 47.39
CA HIS A 71 6.97 25.62 46.18
C HIS A 71 7.72 25.17 44.89
N THR A 72 7.45 23.99 44.42
CA THR A 72 7.94 23.51 43.11
C THR A 72 6.74 23.16 42.24
N LEU A 73 6.48 23.97 41.21
CA LEU A 73 5.47 23.69 40.20
C LEU A 73 6.10 22.71 39.15
N ILE A 74 5.73 21.46 39.19
CA ILE A 74 6.13 20.49 38.18
C ILE A 74 5.01 20.44 37.14
N MET A 75 5.24 21.03 35.96
CA MET A 75 4.39 20.79 34.79
C MET A 75 4.74 19.44 34.19
N ILE A 76 3.87 18.47 34.40
CA ILE A 76 3.93 17.21 33.67
C ILE A 76 3.04 17.35 32.44
N THR A 77 3.63 17.65 31.29
CA THR A 77 2.94 17.52 30.01
C THR A 77 2.88 16.04 29.66
N SER A 78 1.76 15.40 29.91
CA SER A 78 1.56 14.03 29.46
C SER A 78 0.85 14.02 28.10
N LYS A 79 1.57 14.25 27.03
CA LYS A 79 1.43 13.46 25.83
C LYS A 79 2.57 12.44 25.80
N LYS A 80 2.71 11.67 26.84
CA LYS A 80 3.15 10.28 26.72
C LYS A 80 1.85 9.50 26.50
N GLU A 81 1.57 9.15 25.28
CA GLU A 81 0.87 7.91 25.04
C GLU A 81 1.44 6.92 26.05
N LYS A 82 0.60 6.36 26.90
CA LYS A 82 1.01 5.26 27.78
C LYS A 82 1.47 4.18 26.80
N THR A 83 2.76 4.11 26.54
CA THR A 83 3.35 2.95 25.87
C THR A 83 3.00 1.79 26.80
N ILE A 84 1.99 1.03 26.46
CA ILE A 84 1.63 -0.17 27.19
C ILE A 84 2.81 -1.11 26.95
N ILE A 85 3.62 -1.32 27.98
CA ILE A 85 4.73 -2.27 27.90
C ILE A 85 4.10 -3.66 27.95
N VAL A 86 4.18 -4.39 26.86
CA VAL A 86 3.74 -5.79 26.80
C VAL A 86 4.70 -6.62 27.67
N ASP A 87 4.16 -7.38 28.62
CA ASP A 87 4.95 -8.24 29.50
C ASP A 87 5.69 -9.32 28.70
N LYS A 88 6.92 -9.67 29.09
CA LYS A 88 7.73 -10.69 28.38
C LYS A 88 7.04 -12.06 28.32
N ARG A 89 6.22 -12.40 29.30
CA ARG A 89 5.43 -13.65 29.31
C ARG A 89 4.40 -13.65 28.20
N ILE A 90 3.72 -12.50 27.98
CA ILE A 90 2.76 -12.33 26.89
C ILE A 90 3.50 -12.41 25.54
N LEU A 91 4.69 -11.79 25.41
CA LEU A 91 5.53 -11.94 24.20
C LEU A 91 5.92 -13.40 23.95
N GLU A 92 6.25 -14.17 24.98
CA GLU A 92 6.55 -15.61 24.86
C GLU A 92 5.35 -16.42 24.38
N GLU A 93 4.15 -16.11 24.86
CA GLU A 93 2.89 -16.74 24.43
C GLU A 93 2.63 -16.40 22.97
N ILE A 94 2.67 -15.12 22.57
CA ILE A 94 2.47 -14.68 21.19
C ILE A 94 3.45 -15.39 20.22
N ILE A 95 4.73 -15.38 20.53
CA ILE A 95 5.74 -16.02 19.67
C ILE A 95 5.53 -17.53 19.60
N THR A 96 5.03 -18.16 20.67
CA THR A 96 4.70 -19.60 20.64
C THR A 96 3.51 -19.88 19.72
N ASP A 97 2.43 -19.10 19.84
CA ASP A 97 1.24 -19.23 18.99
C ASP A 97 1.63 -19.05 17.51
N GLN A 98 2.44 -18.03 17.20
CA GLN A 98 2.92 -17.77 15.84
C GLN A 98 3.85 -18.88 15.31
N GLN A 99 4.61 -19.57 16.17
CA GLN A 99 5.37 -20.76 15.76
C GLN A 99 4.44 -21.92 15.39
N GLU A 100 3.40 -22.16 16.17
CA GLU A 100 2.41 -23.21 15.88
C GLU A 100 1.68 -22.93 14.55
N GLU A 101 1.33 -21.66 14.27
CA GLU A 101 0.75 -21.26 12.99
C GLU A 101 1.70 -21.52 11.82
N LEU A 102 3.00 -21.23 11.95
CA LEU A 102 3.99 -21.55 10.93
C LEU A 102 4.15 -23.06 10.70
N GLU A 103 4.11 -23.85 11.78
CA GLU A 103 4.18 -25.32 11.67
C GLU A 103 2.95 -25.88 10.96
N ALA A 104 1.76 -25.36 11.25
CA ALA A 104 0.55 -25.72 10.52
C ALA A 104 0.68 -25.40 9.02
N LYS A 105 1.23 -24.24 8.69
CA LYS A 105 1.43 -23.76 7.31
C LYS A 105 2.38 -24.65 6.48
N ARG A 106 3.32 -25.35 7.10
CA ARG A 106 4.19 -26.34 6.42
C ARG A 106 3.42 -27.49 5.79
N ASN A 107 2.23 -27.78 6.30
CA ASN A 107 1.37 -28.85 5.81
C ASN A 107 0.38 -28.40 4.74
N GLU A 108 0.34 -27.12 4.40
CA GLU A 108 -0.54 -26.57 3.37
C GLU A 108 0.06 -26.77 1.96
N THR A 109 -0.82 -26.95 0.97
CA THR A 109 -0.42 -26.91 -0.43
C THR A 109 -0.27 -25.46 -0.86
N LEU A 110 0.97 -25.00 -1.03
CA LEU A 110 1.30 -23.63 -1.38
C LEU A 110 1.67 -23.51 -2.86
N CYS A 111 1.24 -22.43 -3.49
CA CYS A 111 1.61 -22.11 -4.86
C CYS A 111 3.06 -21.64 -4.93
N TYR A 112 3.87 -22.24 -5.79
CA TYR A 112 5.16 -21.68 -6.14
C TYR A 112 4.97 -20.35 -6.90
N ARG A 113 5.71 -19.32 -6.49
CA ARG A 113 5.66 -17.98 -7.08
C ARG A 113 6.98 -17.66 -7.79
N GLU A 114 6.89 -17.14 -9.02
CA GLU A 114 8.09 -16.74 -9.75
C GLU A 114 8.92 -15.67 -9.01
N GLU A 115 8.28 -14.82 -8.22
CA GLU A 115 8.92 -13.81 -7.39
C GLU A 115 9.82 -14.39 -6.28
N GLU A 116 9.68 -15.69 -5.94
CA GLU A 116 10.59 -16.36 -4.99
C GLU A 116 12.04 -16.32 -5.47
N LYS A 117 12.28 -16.44 -6.78
CA LYS A 117 13.61 -16.32 -7.39
C LYS A 117 14.26 -14.95 -7.21
N LEU A 118 13.45 -13.92 -6.90
CA LEU A 118 13.94 -12.57 -6.66
C LEU A 118 14.46 -12.38 -5.24
N ILE A 119 14.09 -13.26 -4.30
CA ILE A 119 14.54 -13.22 -2.90
C ILE A 119 15.96 -13.77 -2.84
N ASP A 120 16.93 -12.91 -2.56
CA ASP A 120 18.33 -13.29 -2.40
C ASP A 120 18.68 -13.35 -0.90
N LEU A 121 18.56 -14.53 -0.34
CA LEU A 121 18.86 -14.78 1.08
C LEU A 121 20.36 -14.74 1.40
N SER A 122 21.25 -14.72 0.40
CA SER A 122 22.70 -14.55 0.58
C SER A 122 23.11 -13.09 0.65
N SER A 123 22.26 -12.18 0.19
CA SER A 123 22.52 -10.73 0.14
C SER A 123 22.65 -10.14 1.56
N PRO A 124 23.57 -9.19 1.77
CA PRO A 124 23.62 -8.39 3.00
C PRO A 124 22.49 -7.35 3.08
N GLN A 125 21.68 -7.20 2.04
CA GLN A 125 20.52 -6.30 2.00
C GLN A 125 19.31 -6.99 2.60
N ALA A 126 18.48 -6.24 3.34
CA ALA A 126 17.17 -6.71 3.73
C ALA A 126 16.30 -6.97 2.48
N GLN A 127 15.68 -8.13 2.39
CA GLN A 127 14.74 -8.48 1.35
C GLN A 127 13.36 -8.01 1.77
N VAL A 128 12.77 -7.07 1.01
CA VAL A 128 11.52 -6.40 1.38
C VAL A 128 10.44 -6.76 0.37
N VAL A 129 9.52 -7.64 0.76
CA VAL A 129 8.39 -8.05 -0.08
C VAL A 129 7.21 -7.13 0.18
N ILE A 130 6.80 -6.40 -0.84
CA ILE A 130 5.70 -5.42 -0.78
C ILE A 130 4.60 -5.77 -1.77
N GLY A 131 3.39 -5.35 -1.46
CA GLY A 131 2.22 -5.58 -2.32
C GLY A 131 0.92 -5.42 -1.55
N VAL A 132 -0.19 -5.50 -2.24
CA VAL A 132 -1.52 -5.34 -1.65
C VAL A 132 -1.77 -6.35 -0.52
N ARG A 133 -2.56 -5.96 0.46
CA ARG A 133 -3.02 -6.86 1.53
C ARG A 133 -3.64 -8.13 0.94
N ARG A 134 -3.36 -9.31 1.52
CA ARG A 134 -3.84 -10.63 1.05
C ARG A 134 -3.28 -11.11 -0.30
N SER A 135 -2.17 -10.54 -0.81
CA SER A 135 -1.51 -11.04 -2.04
C SER A 135 -0.61 -12.27 -1.82
N GLY A 136 -0.39 -12.68 -0.56
CA GLY A 136 0.44 -13.83 -0.21
C GLY A 136 1.90 -13.50 0.13
N LYS A 137 2.22 -12.27 0.56
CA LYS A 137 3.59 -11.82 0.89
C LYS A 137 4.25 -12.69 1.97
N SER A 138 3.58 -12.90 3.09
CA SER A 138 4.06 -13.72 4.20
C SER A 138 4.31 -15.15 3.76
N THR A 139 3.41 -15.69 2.92
CA THR A 139 3.55 -17.03 2.35
C THR A 139 4.76 -17.16 1.42
N LEU A 140 5.00 -16.16 0.55
CA LEU A 140 6.17 -16.14 -0.32
C LEU A 140 7.48 -16.12 0.49
N CYS A 141 7.58 -15.26 1.52
CA CYS A 141 8.75 -15.20 2.38
C CYS A 141 8.97 -16.51 3.15
N PHE A 142 7.90 -17.10 3.68
CA PHE A 142 7.93 -18.41 4.32
C PHE A 142 8.45 -19.48 3.37
N GLN A 143 7.90 -19.60 2.15
CA GLN A 143 8.34 -20.56 1.14
C GLN A 143 9.82 -20.40 0.81
N ALA A 144 10.29 -19.16 0.58
CA ALA A 144 11.69 -18.89 0.26
C ALA A 144 12.65 -19.35 1.38
N LEU A 145 12.29 -19.12 2.64
CA LEU A 145 13.10 -19.53 3.80
C LEU A 145 13.09 -21.05 3.99
N GLU A 146 11.92 -21.69 3.86
CA GLU A 146 11.80 -23.16 3.94
C GLU A 146 12.53 -23.85 2.77
N SER A 147 12.36 -23.35 1.53
CA SER A 147 13.05 -23.89 0.34
C SER A 147 14.57 -23.80 0.45
N ALA A 148 15.08 -22.75 1.09
CA ALA A 148 16.51 -22.58 1.36
C ALA A 148 17.03 -23.45 2.52
N GLY A 149 16.16 -24.07 3.31
CA GLY A 149 16.52 -24.91 4.46
C GLY A 149 17.27 -24.14 5.56
N VAL A 150 17.05 -22.84 5.69
CA VAL A 150 17.74 -21.98 6.66
C VAL A 150 17.01 -21.93 7.99
N LYS A 151 17.77 -21.79 9.08
CA LYS A 151 17.18 -21.57 10.41
C LYS A 151 16.87 -20.10 10.60
N TYR A 152 15.60 -19.75 10.77
CA TYR A 152 15.14 -18.37 10.93
C TYR A 152 14.23 -18.22 12.16
N ALA A 153 14.16 -16.99 12.68
CA ALA A 153 13.17 -16.59 13.66
C ALA A 153 12.10 -15.72 12.98
N TYR A 154 10.87 -15.86 13.42
CA TYR A 154 9.68 -15.22 12.85
C TYR A 154 8.92 -14.41 13.88
N VAL A 155 8.39 -13.28 13.47
CA VAL A 155 7.39 -12.50 14.21
C VAL A 155 6.47 -11.76 13.24
N ASP A 156 5.15 -11.87 13.47
CA ASP A 156 4.11 -11.11 12.79
C ASP A 156 3.65 -9.94 13.66
N PHE A 157 3.79 -8.73 13.13
CA PHE A 157 3.37 -7.48 13.76
C PHE A 157 1.95 -7.03 13.37
N ASP A 158 1.18 -7.84 12.61
CA ASP A 158 -0.26 -7.63 12.41
C ASP A 158 -1.11 -8.29 13.51
N ASP A 159 -0.45 -8.98 14.47
CA ASP A 159 -1.05 -9.53 15.69
C ASP A 159 -1.54 -8.38 16.59
N GLU A 160 -2.84 -8.35 16.92
CA GLU A 160 -3.46 -7.27 17.70
C GLU A 160 -2.86 -7.10 19.10
N ARG A 161 -2.28 -8.16 19.66
CA ARG A 161 -1.60 -8.13 20.97
C ARG A 161 -0.30 -7.33 20.91
N LEU A 162 0.27 -7.12 19.70
CA LEU A 162 1.47 -6.34 19.45
C LEU A 162 1.17 -4.89 18.98
N GLU A 163 -0.11 -4.48 18.86
CA GLU A 163 -0.51 -3.16 18.34
C GLU A 163 0.13 -1.99 19.08
N SER A 164 0.33 -2.13 20.41
CA SER A 164 0.91 -1.07 21.23
C SER A 164 2.44 -1.12 21.36
N ILE A 165 3.10 -2.03 20.66
CA ILE A 165 4.53 -2.25 20.81
C ILE A 165 5.34 -1.09 20.22
N GLY A 166 6.30 -0.57 21.01
CA GLY A 166 7.22 0.47 20.55
C GLY A 166 8.62 -0.09 20.25
N ILE A 167 9.43 0.73 19.58
CA ILE A 167 10.82 0.38 19.22
C ILE A 167 11.66 -0.11 20.41
N SER A 168 11.41 0.40 21.62
CA SER A 168 12.11 0.00 22.84
C SER A 168 11.93 -1.48 23.16
N GLN A 169 10.76 -2.03 22.84
CA GLN A 169 10.40 -3.43 23.13
C GLN A 169 10.85 -4.42 22.04
N LEU A 170 11.34 -3.94 20.88
CA LEU A 170 11.91 -4.83 19.86
C LEU A 170 13.14 -5.62 20.37
N ASN A 171 13.80 -5.14 21.45
CA ASN A 171 14.84 -5.92 22.12
C ASN A 171 14.26 -7.05 22.96
N ASP A 172 13.13 -6.83 23.62
CA ASP A 172 12.46 -7.87 24.41
C ASP A 172 11.95 -8.98 23.48
N ILE A 173 11.37 -8.59 22.31
CA ILE A 173 11.02 -9.56 21.25
C ILE A 173 12.26 -10.34 20.80
N LEU A 174 13.38 -9.68 20.50
CA LEU A 174 14.61 -10.35 20.07
C LEU A 174 15.12 -11.35 21.12
N GLU A 175 15.04 -11.00 22.40
CA GLU A 175 15.41 -11.91 23.52
C GLU A 175 14.49 -13.14 23.54
N VAL A 176 13.18 -12.95 23.39
CA VAL A 176 12.21 -14.06 23.32
C VAL A 176 12.47 -14.92 22.09
N LEU A 177 12.77 -14.32 20.94
CA LEU A 177 13.12 -15.07 19.73
C LEU A 177 14.35 -15.94 19.95
N TYR A 178 15.44 -15.44 20.59
CA TYR A 178 16.60 -16.28 20.92
C TYR A 178 16.26 -17.39 21.90
N LYS A 179 15.37 -17.14 22.87
CA LYS A 179 14.92 -18.15 23.83
C LYS A 179 14.14 -19.29 23.15
N LYS A 180 13.29 -18.96 22.16
CA LYS A 180 12.40 -19.92 21.48
C LYS A 180 13.06 -20.63 20.30
N TYR A 181 13.76 -19.88 19.46
CA TYR A 181 14.40 -20.42 18.23
C TYR A 181 15.86 -20.84 18.46
N GLY A 182 16.48 -20.45 19.58
CA GLY A 182 17.91 -20.61 19.82
C GLY A 182 18.73 -19.67 18.91
N ASP A 183 19.93 -20.09 18.50
CA ASP A 183 20.76 -19.28 17.61
C ASP A 183 20.26 -19.36 16.16
N PHE A 184 20.14 -18.20 15.52
CA PHE A 184 19.65 -18.05 14.15
C PHE A 184 20.36 -16.88 13.45
N ASN A 185 20.49 -16.98 12.10
CA ASN A 185 21.11 -15.95 11.27
C ASN A 185 20.08 -15.22 10.38
N TYR A 186 18.87 -15.72 10.26
CA TYR A 186 17.80 -15.17 9.46
C TYR A 186 16.66 -14.69 10.35
N LEU A 187 16.14 -13.50 10.07
CA LEU A 187 15.06 -12.88 10.81
C LEU A 187 13.94 -12.49 9.85
N PHE A 188 12.78 -13.07 10.01
CA PHE A 188 11.60 -12.76 9.24
C PHE A 188 10.65 -11.90 10.07
N LEU A 189 10.45 -10.65 9.62
CA LEU A 189 9.63 -9.61 10.25
C LEU A 189 8.42 -9.34 9.34
N ASP A 190 7.28 -9.90 9.70
CA ASP A 190 6.05 -9.75 8.93
C ASP A 190 5.32 -8.47 9.37
N GLU A 191 4.87 -7.65 8.40
CA GLU A 191 4.17 -6.38 8.58
C GLU A 191 4.85 -5.42 9.60
N ILE A 192 6.20 -5.39 9.62
CA ILE A 192 7.02 -4.63 10.61
C ILE A 192 6.72 -3.13 10.63
N GLN A 193 6.16 -2.56 9.55
CA GLN A 193 5.79 -1.15 9.50
C GLN A 193 4.71 -0.75 10.52
N ASN A 194 4.09 -1.72 11.19
CA ASN A 194 3.18 -1.46 12.30
C ASN A 194 3.92 -0.96 13.56
N VAL A 195 5.26 -1.10 13.63
CA VAL A 195 6.09 -0.60 14.73
C VAL A 195 6.78 0.70 14.34
N GLU A 196 6.47 1.81 14.99
CA GLU A 196 7.11 3.09 14.71
C GLU A 196 8.63 3.02 14.96
N GLY A 197 9.45 3.51 14.02
CA GLY A 197 10.91 3.50 14.13
C GLY A 197 11.57 2.14 13.87
N TRP A 198 10.84 1.15 13.37
CA TRP A 198 11.32 -0.20 13.05
C TRP A 198 12.63 -0.24 12.24
N HIS A 199 12.81 0.72 11.34
CA HIS A 199 13.99 0.82 10.47
C HIS A 199 15.32 0.94 11.26
N LEU A 200 15.30 1.53 12.46
CA LEU A 200 16.48 1.60 13.33
C LEU A 200 16.88 0.22 13.85
N PHE A 201 15.88 -0.60 14.20
CA PHE A 201 16.08 -1.98 14.62
C PHE A 201 16.65 -2.82 13.48
N VAL A 202 16.03 -2.77 12.30
CA VAL A 202 16.49 -3.51 11.09
C VAL A 202 17.92 -3.10 10.74
N ASN A 203 18.24 -1.79 10.72
CA ASN A 203 19.58 -1.32 10.44
C ASN A 203 20.63 -1.88 11.44
N ARG A 204 20.25 -2.03 12.71
CA ARG A 204 21.09 -2.67 13.72
C ARG A 204 21.27 -4.16 13.45
N MET A 205 20.24 -4.89 13.03
CA MET A 205 20.34 -6.31 12.69
C MET A 205 21.24 -6.52 11.47
N LEU A 206 21.11 -5.71 10.43
CA LEU A 206 22.01 -5.73 9.26
C LEU A 206 23.48 -5.46 9.65
N ARG A 207 23.75 -4.52 10.59
CA ARG A 207 25.13 -4.31 11.09
C ARG A 207 25.67 -5.52 11.85
N LYS A 208 24.80 -6.32 12.47
CA LYS A 208 25.17 -7.62 13.08
C LYS A 208 25.30 -8.75 12.06
N LYS A 209 25.20 -8.44 10.75
CA LYS A 209 25.26 -9.40 9.65
C LYS A 209 24.13 -10.43 9.67
N MET A 210 22.98 -10.11 10.26
CA MET A 210 21.78 -10.93 10.15
C MET A 210 21.14 -10.71 8.78
N HIS A 211 20.64 -11.77 8.18
CA HIS A 211 19.82 -11.71 6.98
C HIS A 211 18.38 -11.41 7.39
N VAL A 212 17.83 -10.33 6.86
CA VAL A 212 16.50 -9.84 7.27
C VAL A 212 15.56 -9.93 6.08
N VAL A 213 14.42 -10.59 6.28
CA VAL A 213 13.30 -10.64 5.35
C VAL A 213 12.15 -9.87 5.96
N ILE A 214 11.51 -9.01 5.19
CA ILE A 214 10.48 -8.09 5.66
C ILE A 214 9.29 -8.16 4.71
N THR A 215 8.07 -8.11 5.25
CA THR A 215 6.90 -7.83 4.43
C THR A 215 6.26 -6.51 4.80
N GLY A 216 5.46 -5.98 3.88
CA GLY A 216 4.62 -4.82 4.16
C GLY A 216 3.55 -4.56 3.11
N SER A 217 2.38 -4.15 3.59
CA SER A 217 1.23 -3.80 2.76
C SER A 217 1.17 -2.31 2.37
N ASN A 218 2.15 -1.49 2.79
CA ASN A 218 2.16 -0.05 2.51
C ASN A 218 3.51 0.44 1.97
N ALA A 219 3.50 0.87 0.70
CA ALA A 219 4.70 1.35 0.00
C ALA A 219 5.31 2.61 0.63
N LYS A 220 4.49 3.53 1.16
CA LYS A 220 5.01 4.81 1.69
C LYS A 220 5.81 4.62 2.97
N LEU A 221 5.33 3.78 3.88
CA LEU A 221 6.05 3.49 5.13
C LEU A 221 7.40 2.85 4.84
N LEU A 222 7.42 1.97 3.84
CA LEU A 222 8.66 1.33 3.41
C LEU A 222 9.54 2.30 2.61
N SER A 223 9.00 3.01 1.61
CA SER A 223 9.81 3.84 0.71
C SER A 223 10.40 5.09 1.39
N SER A 224 9.67 5.80 2.25
CA SER A 224 10.19 7.01 2.92
C SER A 224 11.22 6.68 4.00
N GLU A 225 11.00 5.62 4.76
CA GLU A 225 11.91 5.16 5.81
C GLU A 225 13.10 4.38 5.23
N LEU A 226 12.87 3.56 4.20
CA LEU A 226 13.93 2.86 3.48
C LEU A 226 14.86 3.83 2.74
N ALA A 227 14.31 4.83 2.04
CA ALA A 227 15.10 5.80 1.29
C ALA A 227 15.99 6.67 2.20
N THR A 228 15.47 7.03 3.39
CA THR A 228 16.21 7.90 4.33
C THR A 228 17.16 7.14 5.25
N HIS A 229 16.74 5.99 5.77
CA HIS A 229 17.46 5.31 6.85
C HIS A 229 18.13 3.99 6.44
N LEU A 230 17.63 3.32 5.40
CA LEU A 230 18.14 2.05 4.89
C LEU A 230 18.62 2.14 3.43
N SER A 231 18.90 3.36 2.94
CA SER A 231 19.31 3.59 1.55
C SER A 231 20.46 2.65 1.13
N GLY A 232 20.26 1.93 0.02
CA GLY A 232 21.21 0.95 -0.51
C GLY A 232 21.33 -0.36 0.28
N ARG A 233 20.56 -0.52 1.39
CA ARG A 233 20.58 -1.72 2.24
C ARG A 233 19.34 -2.59 2.13
N THR A 234 18.49 -2.31 1.16
CA THR A 234 17.25 -3.05 0.92
C THR A 234 17.10 -3.39 -0.55
N LYS A 235 16.48 -4.54 -0.81
CA LYS A 235 16.03 -4.96 -2.13
C LYS A 235 14.52 -5.14 -2.07
N GLU A 236 13.78 -4.35 -2.85
CA GLU A 236 12.33 -4.40 -2.90
C GLU A 236 11.86 -5.43 -3.93
N ILE A 237 10.90 -6.25 -3.54
CA ILE A 237 10.26 -7.28 -4.36
C ILE A 237 8.76 -7.01 -4.33
N HIS A 238 8.17 -6.73 -5.50
CA HIS A 238 6.74 -6.47 -5.62
C HIS A 238 5.99 -7.76 -5.88
N LEU A 239 5.04 -8.08 -5.00
CA LEU A 239 4.17 -9.25 -5.14
C LEU A 239 2.74 -8.80 -5.49
N TYR A 240 2.24 -9.31 -6.61
CA TYR A 240 0.86 -9.13 -7.04
C TYR A 240 0.00 -10.34 -6.63
N PRO A 241 -1.34 -10.26 -6.63
CA PRO A 241 -2.21 -11.43 -6.58
C PRO A 241 -1.82 -12.47 -7.66
N PHE A 242 -2.27 -13.70 -7.60
CA PHE A 242 -1.88 -14.75 -8.56
C PHE A 242 -2.01 -14.29 -10.00
N SER A 243 -1.00 -14.62 -10.82
CA SER A 243 -1.11 -14.59 -12.28
C SER A 243 -2.08 -15.68 -12.76
N TYR A 244 -2.53 -15.59 -14.01
CA TYR A 244 -3.38 -16.65 -14.56
C TYR A 244 -2.66 -18.02 -14.58
N ALA A 245 -1.36 -18.05 -14.80
CA ALA A 245 -0.59 -19.31 -14.74
C ALA A 245 -0.57 -19.90 -13.32
N GLU A 246 -0.35 -19.08 -12.28
CA GLU A 246 -0.40 -19.49 -10.87
C GLU A 246 -1.82 -19.94 -10.48
N TYR A 247 -2.85 -19.22 -10.96
CA TYR A 247 -4.25 -19.62 -10.80
C TYR A 247 -4.51 -21.02 -11.42
N CYS A 248 -3.99 -21.29 -12.63
CA CYS A 248 -4.10 -22.59 -13.26
C CYS A 248 -3.44 -23.69 -12.43
N VAL A 249 -2.26 -23.44 -11.87
CA VAL A 249 -1.57 -24.41 -11.00
C VAL A 249 -2.44 -24.75 -9.78
N MET A 250 -2.98 -23.74 -9.09
CA MET A 250 -3.81 -23.94 -7.89
C MET A 250 -5.17 -24.57 -8.17
N ARG A 251 -5.68 -24.43 -9.40
CA ARG A 251 -6.94 -25.03 -9.86
C ARG A 251 -6.72 -26.34 -10.64
N GLU A 252 -5.48 -26.84 -10.68
CA GLU A 252 -5.10 -28.07 -11.38
C GLU A 252 -5.48 -28.07 -12.87
N ILE A 253 -5.44 -26.90 -13.52
CA ILE A 253 -5.73 -26.73 -14.95
C ILE A 253 -4.48 -27.11 -15.75
N ASP A 254 -4.64 -28.04 -16.69
CA ASP A 254 -3.55 -28.45 -17.57
C ASP A 254 -3.17 -27.33 -18.55
N THR A 255 -1.99 -26.78 -18.37
CA THR A 255 -1.42 -25.71 -19.23
C THR A 255 -0.52 -26.23 -20.34
N LYS A 256 -0.16 -27.51 -20.36
CA LYS A 256 0.82 -28.08 -21.26
C LYS A 256 0.20 -28.81 -22.47
N THR A 257 -0.89 -29.54 -22.25
CA THR A 257 -1.52 -30.37 -23.30
C THR A 257 -2.24 -29.48 -24.32
N ARG A 258 -2.02 -29.77 -25.63
CA ARG A 258 -2.59 -29.03 -26.77
C ARG A 258 -3.76 -29.78 -27.40
N THR A 259 -4.74 -30.21 -26.60
CA THR A 259 -5.98 -30.84 -27.10
C THR A 259 -7.15 -29.87 -27.04
N THR A 260 -8.17 -30.06 -27.87
CA THR A 260 -9.39 -29.24 -27.86
C THR A 260 -10.04 -29.19 -26.46
N LYS A 261 -10.02 -30.35 -25.75
CA LYS A 261 -10.55 -30.43 -24.38
C LYS A 261 -9.75 -29.56 -23.41
N ALA A 262 -8.42 -29.71 -23.39
CA ALA A 262 -7.57 -28.90 -22.49
C ALA A 262 -7.65 -27.41 -22.81
N GLU A 263 -7.78 -27.06 -24.08
CA GLU A 263 -7.99 -25.68 -24.53
C GLU A 263 -9.30 -25.11 -24.03
N ALA A 264 -10.40 -25.87 -24.12
CA ALA A 264 -11.71 -25.45 -23.61
C ALA A 264 -11.70 -25.23 -22.10
N PHE A 265 -11.01 -26.08 -21.33
CA PHE A 265 -10.86 -25.89 -19.88
C PHE A 265 -10.01 -24.64 -19.53
N ARG A 266 -8.92 -24.38 -20.26
CA ARG A 266 -8.12 -23.17 -20.07
C ARG A 266 -8.95 -21.89 -20.33
N ARG A 267 -9.74 -21.86 -21.39
CA ARG A 267 -10.63 -20.72 -21.68
C ARG A 267 -11.65 -20.52 -20.58
N ALA A 268 -12.35 -21.57 -20.17
CA ALA A 268 -13.33 -21.49 -19.10
C ALA A 268 -12.70 -20.99 -17.78
N ALA A 269 -11.52 -21.52 -17.44
CA ALA A 269 -10.77 -21.06 -16.27
C ALA A 269 -10.31 -19.60 -16.40
N PHE A 270 -9.99 -19.14 -17.60
CA PHE A 270 -9.64 -17.74 -17.84
C PHE A 270 -10.85 -16.80 -17.70
N ASP A 271 -12.02 -17.23 -18.16
CA ASP A 271 -13.28 -16.51 -17.97
C ASP A 271 -13.63 -16.35 -16.48
N GLU A 272 -13.38 -17.38 -15.66
CA GLU A 272 -13.50 -17.32 -14.21
C GLU A 272 -12.49 -16.34 -13.63
N TYR A 273 -11.22 -16.46 -13.99
CA TYR A 273 -10.14 -15.58 -13.52
C TYR A 273 -10.38 -14.13 -13.87
N MET A 274 -10.90 -13.82 -15.07
CA MET A 274 -11.30 -12.45 -15.44
C MET A 274 -12.39 -11.87 -14.55
N LYS A 275 -13.26 -12.71 -13.99
CA LYS A 275 -14.37 -12.28 -13.11
C LYS A 275 -13.90 -12.17 -11.66
N GLU A 276 -13.15 -13.16 -11.20
CA GLU A 276 -12.82 -13.37 -9.79
C GLU A 276 -11.48 -12.77 -9.39
N GLY A 277 -10.55 -12.65 -10.34
CA GLY A 277 -9.18 -12.16 -10.07
C GLY A 277 -8.25 -13.21 -9.48
N GLY A 278 -7.11 -12.74 -8.97
CA GLY A 278 -6.00 -13.57 -8.53
C GLY A 278 -5.74 -13.57 -7.02
N PHE A 279 -6.61 -13.06 -6.17
CA PHE A 279 -6.38 -13.14 -4.72
C PHE A 279 -6.37 -14.60 -4.24
N PRO A 280 -5.28 -15.08 -3.60
CA PRO A 280 -5.15 -16.49 -3.22
C PRO A 280 -6.33 -17.06 -2.42
N GLU A 281 -6.82 -16.33 -1.43
CA GLU A 281 -7.92 -16.77 -0.57
C GLU A 281 -9.25 -16.94 -1.32
N MET A 282 -9.46 -16.26 -2.45
CA MET A 282 -10.68 -16.39 -3.24
C MET A 282 -10.85 -17.77 -3.88
N LEU A 283 -9.79 -18.57 -3.93
CA LEU A 283 -9.88 -19.95 -4.45
C LEU A 283 -10.67 -20.87 -3.50
N SER A 284 -10.68 -20.57 -2.19
CA SER A 284 -11.35 -21.39 -1.15
C SER A 284 -12.66 -20.78 -0.64
N ILE A 285 -12.94 -19.51 -0.95
CA ILE A 285 -14.10 -18.78 -0.42
C ILE A 285 -15.29 -18.95 -1.37
N SER A 286 -16.47 -19.26 -0.80
CA SER A 286 -17.72 -19.41 -1.55
C SER A 286 -18.34 -18.05 -1.92
N ASP A 287 -18.40 -17.10 -0.99
CA ASP A 287 -18.90 -15.74 -1.24
C ASP A 287 -17.76 -14.78 -1.56
N LYS A 288 -17.24 -14.92 -2.78
CA LYS A 288 -16.12 -14.12 -3.29
C LYS A 288 -16.42 -12.62 -3.37
N ARG A 289 -17.69 -12.29 -3.62
CA ARG A 289 -18.12 -10.89 -3.75
C ARG A 289 -18.05 -10.15 -2.41
N THR A 290 -18.63 -10.73 -1.37
CA THR A 290 -18.57 -10.14 -0.02
C THR A 290 -17.13 -10.06 0.46
N TYR A 291 -16.33 -11.10 0.24
CA TYR A 291 -14.92 -11.10 0.59
C TYR A 291 -14.16 -9.92 -0.01
N ILE A 292 -14.28 -9.67 -1.33
CA ILE A 292 -13.52 -8.60 -1.98
C ILE A 292 -14.01 -7.20 -1.56
N ILE A 293 -15.30 -7.02 -1.32
CA ILE A 293 -15.86 -5.76 -0.80
C ILE A 293 -15.28 -5.49 0.59
N ASP A 294 -15.27 -6.49 1.46
CA ASP A 294 -14.71 -6.34 2.81
C ASP A 294 -13.20 -6.16 2.80
N LEU A 295 -12.48 -6.84 1.90
CA LEU A 295 -11.04 -6.62 1.72
C LEU A 295 -10.74 -5.17 1.34
N VAL A 296 -11.43 -4.62 0.34
CA VAL A 296 -11.24 -3.22 -0.07
C VAL A 296 -11.60 -2.27 1.08
N ARG A 297 -12.74 -2.48 1.76
CA ARG A 297 -13.14 -1.68 2.92
C ARG A 297 -12.06 -1.71 4.03
N ASN A 298 -11.52 -2.88 4.34
CA ASN A 298 -10.48 -3.03 5.35
C ASN A 298 -9.17 -2.32 4.94
N ILE A 299 -8.78 -2.39 3.67
CA ILE A 299 -7.61 -1.65 3.17
C ILE A 299 -7.84 -0.13 3.30
N LEU A 300 -9.01 0.38 2.85
CA LEU A 300 -9.31 1.81 2.96
C LEU A 300 -9.28 2.29 4.41
N LYS A 301 -9.84 1.51 5.34
CA LYS A 301 -9.88 1.87 6.76
C LYS A 301 -8.53 1.72 7.45
N ARG A 302 -7.96 0.50 7.51
CA ARG A 302 -6.75 0.21 8.30
C ARG A 302 -5.46 0.73 7.64
N ASP A 303 -5.31 0.51 6.32
CA ASP A 303 -4.05 0.84 5.64
C ASP A 303 -3.99 2.30 5.18
N ILE A 304 -5.15 3.01 5.12
CA ILE A 304 -5.20 4.40 4.67
C ILE A 304 -5.77 5.35 5.73
N GLU A 305 -7.03 5.20 6.17
CA GLU A 305 -7.68 6.20 7.04
C GLU A 305 -7.06 6.29 8.44
N GLU A 306 -6.61 5.18 9.01
CA GLU A 306 -5.93 5.17 10.30
C GLU A 306 -4.52 5.74 10.24
N ARG A 307 -3.89 5.71 9.06
CA ARG A 307 -2.50 6.14 8.85
C ARG A 307 -2.36 7.56 8.28
N TYR A 308 -3.39 8.05 7.58
CA TYR A 308 -3.38 9.37 6.95
C TYR A 308 -4.54 10.22 7.44
N LYS A 309 -4.29 11.51 7.64
CA LYS A 309 -5.36 12.46 7.96
C LYS A 309 -6.25 12.70 6.75
N ILE A 310 -7.39 12.02 6.67
CA ILE A 310 -8.37 12.17 5.60
C ILE A 310 -9.39 13.24 5.99
N SER A 311 -9.40 14.37 5.27
CA SER A 311 -10.30 15.50 5.56
C SER A 311 -11.75 15.28 5.11
N TYR A 312 -11.94 14.54 4.00
CA TYR A 312 -13.25 14.26 3.39
C TYR A 312 -13.42 12.75 3.21
N LYS A 313 -13.73 12.03 4.30
CA LYS A 313 -13.78 10.54 4.31
C LYS A 313 -14.72 9.98 3.26
N THR A 314 -15.98 10.45 3.23
CA THR A 314 -16.97 9.98 2.25
C THR A 314 -16.52 10.22 0.80
N ALA A 315 -15.96 11.41 0.50
CA ALA A 315 -15.44 11.70 -0.84
C ALA A 315 -14.21 10.83 -1.18
N PHE A 316 -13.37 10.49 -0.20
CA PHE A 316 -12.25 9.58 -0.37
C PHE A 316 -12.72 8.16 -0.71
N GLU A 317 -13.67 7.60 0.03
CA GLU A 317 -14.24 6.28 -0.23
C GLU A 317 -14.91 6.24 -1.61
N GLN A 318 -15.73 7.26 -1.94
CA GLN A 318 -16.38 7.36 -3.25
C GLN A 318 -15.36 7.46 -4.39
N LEU A 319 -14.28 8.23 -4.21
CA LEU A 319 -13.19 8.33 -5.17
C LEU A 319 -12.49 6.97 -5.37
N ALA A 320 -12.20 6.25 -4.29
CA ALA A 320 -11.58 4.94 -4.36
C ALA A 320 -12.44 3.95 -5.16
N HIS A 321 -13.72 3.84 -4.83
CA HIS A 321 -14.66 2.98 -5.57
C HIS A 321 -14.83 3.41 -7.03
N HIS A 322 -14.86 4.71 -7.29
CA HIS A 322 -14.95 5.24 -8.66
C HIS A 322 -13.74 4.83 -9.51
N LEU A 323 -12.53 5.01 -8.98
CA LEU A 323 -11.29 4.68 -9.70
C LEU A 323 -11.13 3.16 -9.91
N LEU A 324 -11.54 2.34 -8.94
CA LEU A 324 -11.54 0.89 -9.09
C LEU A 324 -12.51 0.43 -10.18
N ASN A 325 -13.73 0.97 -10.20
CA ASN A 325 -14.76 0.57 -11.18
C ASN A 325 -14.52 1.08 -12.60
N LEU A 326 -13.79 2.19 -12.75
CA LEU A 326 -13.44 2.77 -14.06
C LEU A 326 -12.01 2.44 -14.51
N SER A 327 -11.36 1.50 -13.84
CA SER A 327 -10.04 1.01 -14.25
C SER A 327 -10.13 0.23 -15.58
N PRO A 328 -9.26 0.50 -16.55
CA PRO A 328 -8.23 1.54 -16.63
C PRO A 328 -8.78 2.94 -16.96
N THR A 329 -8.23 3.97 -16.34
CA THR A 329 -8.66 5.35 -16.64
C THR A 329 -7.50 6.34 -16.60
N GLN A 330 -7.57 7.36 -17.47
CA GLN A 330 -6.66 8.51 -17.41
C GLN A 330 -7.16 9.49 -16.35
N ILE A 331 -6.26 9.98 -15.50
CA ILE A 331 -6.62 10.89 -14.43
C ILE A 331 -6.52 12.33 -14.85
N VAL A 332 -7.62 13.07 -14.63
CA VAL A 332 -7.68 14.53 -14.64
C VAL A 332 -8.09 14.97 -13.24
N HIS A 333 -7.13 15.45 -12.45
CA HIS A 333 -7.36 15.75 -11.03
C HIS A 333 -8.41 16.84 -10.79
N THR A 334 -8.49 17.84 -11.68
CA THR A 334 -9.50 18.91 -11.63
C THR A 334 -10.92 18.37 -11.79
N ASP A 335 -11.11 17.42 -12.73
CA ASP A 335 -12.44 16.83 -12.98
C ASP A 335 -12.89 15.99 -11.78
N LEU A 336 -11.96 15.19 -11.21
CA LEU A 336 -12.24 14.41 -10.01
C LEU A 336 -12.54 15.32 -8.80
N ALA A 337 -11.85 16.44 -8.65
CA ALA A 337 -12.13 17.41 -7.59
C ALA A 337 -13.56 17.98 -7.71
N ASN A 338 -14.00 18.28 -8.93
CA ASN A 338 -15.35 18.75 -9.18
C ASN A 338 -16.41 17.67 -8.92
N ILE A 339 -16.18 16.44 -9.41
CA ILE A 339 -17.13 15.30 -9.26
C ILE A 339 -17.36 14.98 -7.78
N PHE A 340 -16.30 14.96 -6.96
CA PHE A 340 -16.38 14.59 -5.54
C PHE A 340 -16.51 15.79 -4.60
N HIS A 341 -16.73 17.01 -5.15
CA HIS A 341 -16.88 18.25 -4.38
C HIS A 341 -15.73 18.52 -3.38
N VAL A 342 -14.50 18.15 -3.78
CA VAL A 342 -13.28 18.40 -3.01
C VAL A 342 -12.68 19.74 -3.42
N LYS A 343 -12.45 20.64 -2.45
CA LYS A 343 -12.02 22.02 -2.72
C LYS A 343 -10.66 22.16 -3.43
N SER A 344 -9.80 21.12 -3.36
CA SER A 344 -8.43 21.21 -3.84
C SER A 344 -8.04 19.99 -4.68
N GLU A 345 -7.54 20.26 -5.89
CA GLU A 345 -6.88 19.27 -6.73
C GLU A 345 -5.74 18.54 -5.99
N HIS A 346 -5.02 19.25 -5.11
CA HIS A 346 -3.95 18.69 -4.31
C HIS A 346 -4.48 17.60 -3.35
N THR A 347 -5.68 17.76 -2.81
CA THR A 347 -6.31 16.74 -1.96
C THR A 347 -6.61 15.46 -2.76
N ILE A 348 -7.10 15.60 -3.98
CA ILE A 348 -7.32 14.45 -4.90
C ILE A 348 -5.99 13.74 -5.21
N LYS A 349 -4.93 14.49 -5.52
CA LYS A 349 -3.58 13.92 -5.72
C LYS A 349 -3.09 13.12 -4.52
N ASN A 350 -3.30 13.67 -3.31
CA ASN A 350 -2.95 12.95 -2.08
C ASN A 350 -3.76 11.67 -1.92
N TYR A 351 -5.07 11.71 -2.14
CA TYR A 351 -5.94 10.54 -2.02
C TYR A 351 -5.55 9.43 -3.01
N ILE A 352 -5.26 9.77 -4.25
CA ILE A 352 -4.76 8.82 -5.25
C ILE A 352 -3.39 8.26 -4.83
N SER A 353 -2.50 9.11 -4.30
CA SER A 353 -1.22 8.67 -3.75
C SER A 353 -1.39 7.69 -2.59
N TYR A 354 -2.37 7.89 -1.71
CA TYR A 354 -2.64 6.96 -0.60
C TYR A 354 -3.13 5.60 -1.10
N LEU A 355 -4.04 5.58 -2.09
CA LEU A 355 -4.51 4.35 -2.73
C LEU A 355 -3.37 3.59 -3.42
N ARG A 356 -2.44 4.31 -4.05
CA ARG A 356 -1.23 3.72 -4.65
C ARG A 356 -0.26 3.18 -3.60
N ASN A 357 -0.08 3.91 -2.51
CA ASN A 357 0.78 3.46 -1.40
C ASN A 357 0.24 2.20 -0.71
N ALA A 358 -1.08 2.00 -0.70
CA ALA A 358 -1.73 0.76 -0.24
C ALA A 358 -1.81 -0.32 -1.34
N PHE A 359 -1.18 -0.11 -2.49
CA PHE A 359 -1.19 -1.01 -3.65
C PHE A 359 -2.58 -1.34 -4.19
N VAL A 360 -3.59 -0.52 -3.91
CA VAL A 360 -4.95 -0.68 -4.45
C VAL A 360 -4.99 -0.25 -5.92
N LEU A 361 -4.25 0.81 -6.24
CA LEU A 361 -4.11 1.36 -7.58
C LEU A 361 -2.66 1.30 -8.06
N ILE A 362 -2.51 1.09 -9.35
CA ILE A 362 -1.22 1.13 -10.07
C ILE A 362 -1.33 2.17 -11.17
N GLY A 363 -0.27 2.95 -11.39
CA GLY A 363 -0.20 3.92 -12.47
C GLY A 363 0.92 3.63 -13.44
N ILE A 364 0.66 3.79 -14.74
CA ILE A 364 1.69 3.84 -15.77
C ILE A 364 1.71 5.20 -16.45
N ASN A 365 2.90 5.67 -16.77
CA ASN A 365 3.11 6.97 -17.37
C ASN A 365 2.96 6.93 -18.89
N LYS A 366 2.65 8.08 -19.48
CA LYS A 366 2.63 8.23 -20.92
C LYS A 366 4.04 8.14 -21.51
N TYR A 367 4.21 7.38 -22.58
CA TYR A 367 5.44 7.40 -23.38
C TYR A 367 5.56 8.77 -24.07
N ALA A 368 6.56 9.56 -23.70
CA ALA A 368 6.82 10.86 -24.30
C ALA A 368 8.30 11.22 -24.17
N PRO A 369 8.89 11.91 -25.18
CA PRO A 369 10.26 12.41 -25.13
C PRO A 369 10.48 13.41 -23.99
N LYS A 370 9.47 14.27 -23.73
CA LYS A 370 9.55 15.31 -22.69
C LYS A 370 9.16 14.72 -21.33
N SER A 371 10.07 14.77 -20.34
CA SER A 371 9.87 14.26 -18.99
C SER A 371 8.64 14.85 -18.29
N LYS A 372 8.35 16.15 -18.48
CA LYS A 372 7.17 16.80 -17.90
C LYS A 372 5.86 16.13 -18.34
N VAL A 373 5.75 15.75 -19.61
CA VAL A 373 4.54 15.06 -20.14
C VAL A 373 4.42 13.66 -19.54
N ARG A 374 5.54 12.93 -19.41
CA ARG A 374 5.56 11.62 -18.77
C ARG A 374 5.01 11.65 -17.33
N VAL A 375 5.42 12.64 -16.55
CA VAL A 375 5.04 12.74 -15.12
C VAL A 375 3.61 13.26 -14.91
N THR A 376 3.05 14.02 -15.86
CA THR A 376 1.75 14.68 -15.67
C THR A 376 0.56 13.93 -16.27
N GLN A 377 0.82 12.94 -17.12
CA GLN A 377 -0.23 12.13 -17.75
C GLN A 377 -0.04 10.67 -17.35
N GLU A 378 -0.92 10.20 -16.50
CA GLU A 378 -0.89 8.87 -15.94
C GLU A 378 -2.21 8.16 -16.23
N LYS A 379 -2.14 6.85 -16.55
CA LYS A 379 -3.28 5.94 -16.66
C LYS A 379 -3.25 5.02 -15.44
N ILE A 380 -4.36 4.97 -14.73
CA ILE A 380 -4.48 4.26 -13.44
C ILE A 380 -5.27 2.97 -13.65
N TYR A 381 -4.85 1.94 -12.95
CA TYR A 381 -5.42 0.60 -12.96
C TYR A 381 -5.65 0.09 -11.54
N ALA A 382 -6.67 -0.74 -11.35
CA ALA A 382 -6.77 -1.57 -10.16
C ALA A 382 -5.64 -2.61 -10.13
N VAL A 383 -5.17 -2.98 -8.95
CA VAL A 383 -4.12 -4.02 -8.81
C VAL A 383 -4.59 -5.40 -9.22
N ASP A 384 -5.90 -5.62 -9.18
CA ASP A 384 -6.52 -6.89 -9.56
C ASP A 384 -7.95 -6.67 -10.07
N VAL A 385 -8.37 -7.49 -11.02
CA VAL A 385 -9.71 -7.38 -11.63
C VAL A 385 -10.84 -7.69 -10.64
N ALA A 386 -10.59 -8.44 -9.56
CA ALA A 386 -11.57 -8.65 -8.50
C ALA A 386 -12.03 -7.33 -7.88
N MET A 387 -11.10 -6.38 -7.71
CA MET A 387 -11.40 -5.08 -7.12
C MET A 387 -12.25 -4.17 -8.03
N MET A 388 -12.42 -4.50 -9.30
CA MET A 388 -13.27 -3.78 -10.24
C MET A 388 -14.77 -4.08 -10.05
N ASN A 389 -15.15 -5.01 -9.16
CA ASN A 389 -16.53 -5.45 -8.93
C ASN A 389 -17.21 -4.76 -7.72
N GLN A 390 -16.84 -3.54 -7.40
CA GLN A 390 -17.26 -2.86 -6.16
C GLN A 390 -18.71 -2.33 -6.18
N ARG A 391 -19.40 -2.29 -7.33
CA ARG A 391 -20.79 -1.83 -7.40
C ARG A 391 -21.74 -2.96 -7.11
N GLU A 392 -22.75 -2.74 -6.26
CA GLU A 392 -23.84 -3.70 -5.99
C GLU A 392 -24.57 -4.15 -7.26
N ASN A 393 -24.65 -3.30 -8.28
CA ASN A 393 -25.32 -3.52 -9.56
C ASN A 393 -24.36 -3.67 -10.75
N ALA A 394 -23.05 -3.90 -10.51
CA ALA A 394 -22.14 -4.21 -11.61
C ALA A 394 -22.51 -5.57 -12.18
N PHE A 395 -23.03 -5.60 -13.41
CA PHE A 395 -23.24 -6.85 -14.12
C PHE A 395 -21.88 -7.53 -14.34
N ALA A 396 -21.77 -8.78 -13.89
CA ALA A 396 -20.60 -9.60 -14.22
C ALA A 396 -20.54 -9.74 -15.75
N GLY A 397 -19.61 -9.07 -16.40
CA GLY A 397 -19.48 -9.02 -17.86
C GLY A 397 -19.41 -7.63 -18.46
N GLU A 398 -19.76 -6.57 -17.71
CA GLU A 398 -19.46 -5.22 -18.14
C GLU A 398 -17.94 -4.97 -18.11
N ASN A 399 -17.42 -4.31 -19.15
CA ASN A 399 -16.02 -3.89 -19.25
C ASN A 399 -15.00 -5.04 -19.38
N LEU A 400 -15.33 -6.13 -20.09
CA LEU A 400 -14.40 -7.25 -20.33
C LEU A 400 -13.07 -6.77 -20.96
N GLY A 401 -13.10 -5.78 -21.84
CA GLY A 401 -11.89 -5.18 -22.40
C GLY A 401 -11.00 -4.54 -21.33
N TRP A 402 -11.58 -3.84 -20.36
CA TRP A 402 -10.83 -3.20 -19.27
C TRP A 402 -10.20 -4.23 -18.32
N ARG A 403 -10.92 -5.33 -18.06
CA ARG A 403 -10.39 -6.44 -17.27
C ARG A 403 -9.24 -7.11 -17.97
N LEU A 404 -9.39 -7.39 -19.25
CA LEU A 404 -8.35 -7.99 -20.08
C LEU A 404 -7.09 -7.11 -20.09
N GLU A 405 -7.25 -5.81 -20.29
CA GLU A 405 -6.15 -4.84 -20.27
C GLU A 405 -5.47 -4.80 -18.89
N THR A 406 -6.24 -4.86 -17.79
CA THR A 406 -5.69 -4.88 -16.42
C THR A 406 -4.88 -6.16 -16.17
N ILE A 407 -5.35 -7.33 -16.60
CA ILE A 407 -4.62 -8.61 -16.50
C ILE A 407 -3.29 -8.53 -17.25
N VAL A 408 -3.33 -8.01 -18.48
CA VAL A 408 -2.11 -7.83 -19.30
C VAL A 408 -1.14 -6.87 -18.63
N LEU A 409 -1.63 -5.75 -18.07
CA LEU A 409 -0.79 -4.82 -17.31
C LEU A 409 -0.03 -5.52 -16.19
N ILE A 410 -0.74 -6.25 -15.32
CA ILE A 410 -0.11 -6.90 -14.16
C ILE A 410 0.95 -7.91 -14.60
N GLN A 411 0.66 -8.68 -15.64
CA GLN A 411 1.64 -9.62 -16.20
C GLN A 411 2.88 -8.91 -16.77
N LEU A 412 2.69 -7.79 -17.48
CA LEU A 412 3.78 -6.97 -18.00
C LEU A 412 4.61 -6.35 -16.88
N LEU A 413 3.98 -5.88 -15.79
CA LEU A 413 4.69 -5.31 -14.65
C LEU A 413 5.58 -6.36 -13.95
N ARG A 414 5.11 -7.61 -13.78
CA ARG A 414 5.94 -8.73 -13.28
C ARG A 414 7.18 -8.88 -14.15
N LYS A 415 6.99 -9.04 -15.46
CA LYS A 415 8.07 -9.20 -16.42
C LYS A 415 9.03 -8.01 -16.45
N CYS A 416 8.51 -6.79 -16.41
CA CYS A 416 9.32 -5.58 -16.37
C CYS A 416 10.18 -5.51 -15.09
N LYS A 417 9.61 -5.83 -13.92
CA LYS A 417 10.36 -5.87 -12.66
C LYS A 417 11.46 -6.92 -12.64
N GLN A 418 11.21 -8.10 -13.17
CA GLN A 418 12.21 -9.17 -13.27
C GLN A 418 13.39 -8.78 -14.16
N ASN A 419 13.14 -8.04 -15.25
CA ASN A 419 14.14 -7.72 -16.26
C ASN A 419 14.71 -6.29 -16.16
N GLY A 420 14.23 -5.45 -15.23
CA GLY A 420 14.63 -4.06 -15.13
C GLY A 420 14.12 -3.20 -16.31
N TRP A 421 12.97 -3.53 -16.87
CA TRP A 421 12.35 -2.82 -17.96
C TRP A 421 11.33 -1.80 -17.46
N ASP A 422 11.01 -0.82 -18.32
CA ASP A 422 10.01 0.20 -18.09
C ASP A 422 8.75 -0.06 -18.90
N LEU A 423 7.59 0.31 -18.35
CA LEU A 423 6.29 0.17 -19.00
C LEU A 423 5.60 1.54 -19.11
N TYR A 424 5.11 1.85 -20.31
CA TYR A 424 4.40 3.09 -20.64
C TYR A 424 3.15 2.77 -21.46
N TYR A 425 2.23 3.76 -21.59
CA TYR A 425 1.21 3.78 -22.65
C TYR A 425 1.52 4.89 -23.65
N LEU A 426 1.05 4.76 -24.88
CA LEU A 426 1.20 5.79 -25.91
C LEU A 426 -0.16 6.34 -26.30
N LYS A 427 -0.29 7.66 -26.35
CA LYS A 427 -1.50 8.32 -26.82
C LYS A 427 -1.19 9.64 -27.47
N ASP A 428 -1.78 9.90 -28.63
CA ASP A 428 -1.81 11.20 -29.27
C ASP A 428 -3.19 11.50 -29.88
N ARG A 429 -3.27 12.49 -30.74
CA ARG A 429 -4.53 12.87 -31.40
C ARG A 429 -5.02 11.84 -32.43
N SER A 430 -4.16 10.95 -32.89
CA SER A 430 -4.46 9.96 -33.95
C SER A 430 -4.83 8.59 -33.38
N GLY A 431 -4.55 8.33 -32.10
CA GLY A 431 -4.87 7.04 -31.46
C GLY A 431 -4.16 6.80 -30.14
N GLU A 432 -4.32 5.58 -29.63
CA GLU A 432 -3.72 5.08 -28.41
C GLU A 432 -3.13 3.69 -28.64
N CYS A 433 -1.98 3.40 -28.02
CA CYS A 433 -1.44 2.05 -27.85
C CYS A 433 -1.31 1.78 -26.36
N ASP A 434 -1.88 0.67 -25.89
CA ASP A 434 -2.07 0.42 -24.48
C ASP A 434 -0.76 0.24 -23.73
N PHE A 435 0.23 -0.46 -24.31
CA PHE A 435 1.49 -0.72 -23.63
C PHE A 435 2.69 -0.59 -24.58
N ILE A 436 3.72 0.09 -24.07
CA ILE A 436 5.04 0.24 -24.68
C ILE A 436 6.07 -0.27 -23.67
N VAL A 437 6.68 -1.40 -23.95
CA VAL A 437 7.71 -2.01 -23.12
C VAL A 437 9.09 -1.51 -23.57
N CYS A 438 9.87 -0.97 -22.63
CA CYS A 438 11.17 -0.36 -22.92
C CYS A 438 12.29 -0.98 -22.08
N ASN A 439 13.48 -1.11 -22.69
CA ASN A 439 14.73 -1.30 -21.97
C ASN A 439 15.56 -0.01 -22.14
N GLY A 440 15.51 0.87 -21.15
CA GLY A 440 16.08 2.20 -21.22
C GLY A 440 15.48 3.02 -22.37
N LYS A 441 16.27 3.31 -23.41
CA LYS A 441 15.81 4.08 -24.58
C LYS A 441 15.22 3.22 -25.71
N THR A 442 15.42 1.90 -25.66
CA THR A 442 14.99 0.99 -26.70
C THR A 442 13.59 0.47 -26.40
N VAL A 443 12.67 0.62 -27.34
CA VAL A 443 11.34 0.02 -27.27
C VAL A 443 11.45 -1.43 -27.72
N LEU A 444 11.11 -2.36 -26.83
CA LEU A 444 11.19 -3.79 -27.08
C LEU A 444 9.94 -4.35 -27.73
N GLN A 445 8.77 -3.82 -27.34
CA GLN A 445 7.48 -4.29 -27.80
C GLN A 445 6.40 -3.23 -27.66
N ALA A 446 5.48 -3.15 -28.63
CA ALA A 446 4.23 -2.42 -28.56
C ALA A 446 3.07 -3.40 -28.51
N ILE A 447 2.17 -3.22 -27.52
CA ILE A 447 1.09 -4.16 -27.26
C ILE A 447 -0.23 -3.39 -27.19
N GLN A 448 -1.22 -3.91 -27.91
CA GLN A 448 -2.61 -3.48 -27.85
C GLN A 448 -3.47 -4.58 -27.27
N VAL A 449 -4.52 -4.23 -26.55
CA VAL A 449 -5.42 -5.20 -25.92
C VAL A 449 -6.86 -4.90 -26.32
N SER A 450 -7.54 -5.90 -26.86
CA SER A 450 -8.96 -5.78 -27.22
C SER A 450 -9.69 -7.09 -26.95
N TYR A 451 -10.76 -7.04 -26.17
CA TYR A 451 -11.54 -8.27 -25.88
C TYR A 451 -12.07 -8.91 -27.18
N ASN A 452 -12.63 -8.10 -28.09
CA ASN A 452 -13.21 -8.58 -29.35
C ASN A 452 -12.85 -7.67 -30.51
N ILE A 453 -12.36 -8.25 -31.59
CA ILE A 453 -11.96 -7.54 -32.82
C ILE A 453 -12.79 -7.97 -34.04
N SER A 454 -13.99 -8.56 -33.84
CA SER A 454 -14.88 -8.97 -34.93
C SER A 454 -15.49 -7.79 -35.70
N SER A 455 -15.66 -6.65 -35.00
CA SER A 455 -16.07 -5.40 -35.65
C SER A 455 -14.90 -4.78 -36.44
N GLU A 456 -15.15 -4.46 -37.72
CA GLU A 456 -14.15 -3.79 -38.55
C GLU A 456 -13.66 -2.47 -37.97
N ALA A 457 -14.55 -1.70 -37.34
CA ALA A 457 -14.21 -0.44 -36.67
C ALA A 457 -13.24 -0.64 -35.52
N THR A 458 -13.51 -1.64 -34.64
CA THR A 458 -12.62 -2.01 -33.54
C THR A 458 -11.31 -2.53 -34.08
N TYR A 459 -11.32 -3.48 -35.03
CA TYR A 459 -10.10 -4.02 -35.64
C TYR A 459 -9.21 -2.90 -36.19
N LYS A 460 -9.77 -1.99 -37.00
CA LYS A 460 -9.02 -0.86 -37.53
C LYS A 460 -8.44 0.05 -36.47
N ARG A 461 -9.18 0.31 -35.40
CA ARG A 461 -8.73 1.14 -34.28
C ARG A 461 -7.50 0.51 -33.61
N GLU A 462 -7.56 -0.78 -33.26
CA GLU A 462 -6.47 -1.48 -32.57
C GLU A 462 -5.21 -1.61 -33.43
N ILE A 463 -5.38 -1.95 -34.72
CA ILE A 463 -4.25 -2.00 -35.66
C ILE A 463 -3.62 -0.61 -35.84
N ASN A 464 -4.42 0.45 -35.94
CA ASN A 464 -3.91 1.81 -36.06
C ASN A 464 -3.12 2.25 -34.82
N GLY A 465 -3.52 1.81 -33.62
CA GLY A 465 -2.78 2.02 -32.35
C GLY A 465 -1.37 1.42 -32.40
N LEU A 466 -1.25 0.18 -32.87
CA LEU A 466 0.05 -0.48 -33.05
C LEU A 466 0.91 0.20 -34.14
N LEU A 467 0.32 0.56 -35.28
CA LEU A 467 1.02 1.27 -36.34
C LEU A 467 1.46 2.68 -35.90
N LEU A 468 0.66 3.34 -35.05
CA LEU A 468 1.06 4.59 -34.40
C LEU A 468 2.30 4.39 -33.53
N ALA A 469 2.31 3.34 -32.68
CA ALA A 469 3.45 2.99 -31.87
C ALA A 469 4.69 2.68 -32.71
N CYS A 470 4.57 1.88 -33.78
CA CYS A 470 5.65 1.59 -34.71
C CYS A 470 6.24 2.89 -35.32
N ARG A 471 5.39 3.77 -35.83
CA ARG A 471 5.85 5.05 -36.44
C ARG A 471 6.61 5.92 -35.44
N GLN A 472 6.14 6.04 -34.21
CA GLN A 472 6.74 6.92 -33.19
C GLN A 472 7.98 6.33 -32.51
N THR A 473 8.05 5.02 -32.36
CA THR A 473 9.08 4.35 -31.56
C THR A 473 10.09 3.56 -32.41
N LYS A 474 9.77 3.29 -33.70
CA LYS A 474 10.51 2.39 -34.60
C LYS A 474 10.51 0.92 -34.12
N CYS A 475 9.56 0.54 -33.29
CA CYS A 475 9.40 -0.82 -32.82
C CYS A 475 8.61 -1.63 -33.84
N GLU A 476 9.18 -2.74 -34.33
CA GLU A 476 8.56 -3.68 -35.27
C GLU A 476 7.90 -4.89 -34.56
N ASN A 477 8.14 -5.06 -33.26
CA ASN A 477 7.54 -6.13 -32.47
C ASN A 477 6.14 -5.70 -32.00
N LEU A 478 5.13 -5.93 -32.86
CA LEU A 478 3.75 -5.50 -32.68
C LEU A 478 2.89 -6.69 -32.27
N LEU A 479 2.21 -6.57 -31.13
CA LEU A 479 1.36 -7.60 -30.55
C LEU A 479 -0.05 -7.06 -30.26
N LEU A 480 -1.06 -7.73 -30.79
CA LEU A 480 -2.46 -7.52 -30.43
C LEU A 480 -2.92 -8.69 -29.56
N LEU A 481 -3.30 -8.42 -28.33
CA LEU A 481 -3.82 -9.41 -27.39
C LEU A 481 -5.35 -9.36 -27.40
N THR A 482 -5.97 -10.54 -27.58
CA THR A 482 -7.43 -10.67 -27.66
C THR A 482 -7.93 -11.77 -26.72
N ASP A 483 -9.23 -11.95 -26.64
CA ASP A 483 -9.81 -13.05 -25.87
C ASP A 483 -9.37 -14.42 -26.42
N TYR A 484 -9.59 -14.70 -27.72
CA TYR A 484 -9.31 -16.03 -28.28
C TYR A 484 -8.71 -16.07 -29.70
N GLU A 485 -8.43 -14.92 -30.32
CA GLU A 485 -7.91 -14.90 -31.70
C GLU A 485 -6.44 -15.28 -31.76
N TYR A 486 -6.09 -16.16 -32.71
CA TYR A 486 -4.72 -16.60 -32.96
C TYR A 486 -4.42 -16.52 -34.45
N LYS A 487 -3.73 -15.47 -34.89
CA LYS A 487 -3.32 -15.26 -36.29
C LYS A 487 -2.18 -14.25 -36.36
N ASP A 488 -1.49 -14.24 -37.51
CA ASP A 488 -0.58 -13.16 -37.89
C ASP A 488 -1.17 -12.42 -39.07
N VAL A 489 -1.04 -11.11 -39.07
CA VAL A 489 -1.51 -10.24 -40.15
C VAL A 489 -0.40 -9.31 -40.60
N GLU A 490 -0.42 -8.95 -41.86
CA GLU A 490 0.47 -7.91 -42.41
C GLU A 490 -0.35 -6.67 -42.75
N LYS A 491 0.10 -5.51 -42.29
CA LYS A 491 -0.55 -4.24 -42.56
C LYS A 491 0.49 -3.13 -42.73
N ASP A 492 0.38 -2.40 -43.83
CA ASP A 492 1.31 -1.32 -44.19
C ASP A 492 2.79 -1.73 -44.18
N GLY A 493 3.09 -3.00 -44.54
CA GLY A 493 4.44 -3.59 -44.54
C GLY A 493 4.94 -4.04 -43.16
N HIS A 494 4.10 -3.99 -42.11
CA HIS A 494 4.44 -4.41 -40.76
C HIS A 494 3.69 -5.69 -40.38
N ARG A 495 4.42 -6.66 -39.80
CA ARG A 495 3.84 -7.87 -39.26
C ARG A 495 3.29 -7.63 -37.86
N ILE A 496 2.03 -7.99 -37.63
CA ILE A 496 1.34 -7.90 -36.33
C ILE A 496 0.93 -9.28 -35.92
N SER A 497 1.39 -9.71 -34.74
CA SER A 497 0.97 -10.97 -34.14
C SER A 497 -0.29 -10.78 -33.31
N ILE A 498 -1.31 -11.61 -33.50
CA ILE A 498 -2.56 -11.60 -32.73
C ILE A 498 -2.60 -12.87 -31.91
N ARG A 499 -2.72 -12.75 -30.58
CA ARG A 499 -2.65 -13.89 -29.64
C ARG A 499 -3.73 -13.77 -28.56
N PRO A 500 -4.29 -14.90 -28.09
CA PRO A 500 -5.20 -14.89 -26.97
C PRO A 500 -4.45 -14.64 -25.65
N VAL A 501 -5.04 -13.79 -24.78
CA VAL A 501 -4.43 -13.39 -23.50
C VAL A 501 -4.18 -14.60 -22.60
N TYR A 502 -5.11 -15.56 -22.52
CA TYR A 502 -4.92 -16.73 -21.66
C TYR A 502 -3.69 -17.55 -22.02
N ASP A 503 -3.43 -17.79 -23.32
CA ASP A 503 -2.25 -18.54 -23.78
C ASP A 503 -0.98 -17.69 -23.64
N TRP A 504 -1.06 -16.40 -23.99
CA TRP A 504 0.03 -15.46 -23.80
C TRP A 504 0.45 -15.34 -22.33
N SER A 505 -0.49 -15.27 -21.39
CA SER A 505 -0.22 -15.17 -19.95
C SER A 505 0.51 -16.39 -19.40
N ILE A 506 0.11 -17.59 -19.82
CA ILE A 506 0.79 -18.85 -19.43
C ILE A 506 2.24 -18.89 -19.94
N ASN A 507 2.47 -18.47 -21.19
CA ASN A 507 3.80 -18.54 -21.82
C ASN A 507 4.73 -17.37 -21.42
N ASN A 508 4.24 -16.38 -20.68
CA ASN A 508 5.00 -15.22 -20.21
C ASN A 508 5.01 -15.08 -18.68
N SER A 509 4.67 -16.14 -17.97
CA SER A 509 4.74 -16.24 -16.50
C SER A 509 6.14 -16.56 -16.04
#